data_8ab5084d1f5f5f54442102a4c721912f
#
_entry.id   8ab5084d1f5f5f54442102a4c721912f
#
_cell.length_a   1.000
_cell.length_b   1.000
_cell.length_c   1.000
_cell.angle_alpha   90.00
_cell.angle_beta   90.00
_cell.angle_gamma   90.00
#
_symmetry.space_group_name_H-M   'P 1'
#
loop_
_entity.id
_entity.type
_entity.pdbx_description
1 polymer ?
#
loop_
_entity_poly.entity_id
_entity_poly.type
_entity_poly.pdbx_seq_one_letter_code
_entity_poly.pdbx_strand_id
1 'polypeptide(L)'
;KFETLPEELVNAARHSECVDCHDSHAVEKNVPFRGLKGKRVGNFITEVTEEYELCYRCHAESANLPGRSTNKHEEFKTTNPSFHPVEGEGKNTFVISLKEPYVAQKQSPNDISTISCGDCHGSDDPDGPKGPHGSNNPGLLVLNYEMEDGRSESSQTYALCYECHERSSILANESFPYHALHIQGRIGG
;
A
#
# COMPACT_ATOMS: atom_id res chain seq x y z
N LYS A 1 -24.92 -0.60 -2.40
CA LYS A 1 -25.17 -1.08 -3.77
C LYS A 1 -23.84 -1.54 -4.27
N PHE A 2 -23.67 -2.84 -4.49
CA PHE A 2 -22.54 -3.31 -5.26
C PHE A 2 -22.76 -2.84 -6.69
N GLU A 3 -21.71 -2.38 -7.34
CA GLU A 3 -21.82 -2.16 -8.74
C GLU A 3 -22.31 -3.43 -9.40
N THR A 4 -23.44 -3.26 -10.04
CA THR A 4 -24.04 -4.29 -10.84
C THR A 4 -23.36 -4.29 -12.19
N LEU A 5 -23.53 -5.34 -12.98
CA LEU A 5 -23.31 -5.29 -14.41
C LEU A 5 -23.24 -3.83 -14.92
N PRO A 6 -22.22 -3.31 -15.53
CA PRO A 6 -21.30 -3.99 -16.45
C PRO A 6 -19.94 -4.34 -15.88
N GLU A 7 -19.61 -4.07 -14.66
CA GLU A 7 -18.29 -4.41 -14.09
C GLU A 7 -18.06 -5.92 -13.96
N GLU A 8 -19.12 -6.69 -13.90
CA GLU A 8 -19.05 -8.14 -13.97
C GLU A 8 -18.71 -8.67 -15.37
N LEU A 9 -18.79 -7.83 -16.39
CA LEU A 9 -18.43 -8.23 -17.75
C LEU A 9 -16.90 -8.18 -17.91
N VAL A 10 -16.35 -9.23 -18.53
CA VAL A 10 -14.91 -9.40 -18.74
C VAL A 10 -14.24 -8.20 -19.42
N ASN A 11 -14.97 -7.43 -20.20
CA ASN A 11 -14.49 -6.28 -20.98
C ASN A 11 -15.05 -4.93 -20.50
N ALA A 12 -15.75 -4.87 -19.37
CA ALA A 12 -16.27 -3.62 -18.85
C ALA A 12 -15.14 -2.75 -18.29
N ALA A 13 -15.26 -1.44 -18.45
CA ALA A 13 -14.40 -0.50 -17.75
C ALA A 13 -14.67 -0.62 -16.25
N ARG A 14 -13.65 -0.98 -15.49
CA ARG A 14 -13.75 -1.09 -14.02
C ARG A 14 -13.54 0.28 -13.41
N HIS A 15 -14.39 0.62 -12.46
CA HIS A 15 -14.29 1.83 -11.67
C HIS A 15 -14.80 1.57 -10.25
N SER A 16 -14.48 2.44 -9.33
CA SER A 16 -15.03 2.44 -8.00
C SER A 16 -15.81 3.73 -7.78
N GLU A 17 -16.98 3.62 -7.13
CA GLU A 17 -17.76 4.78 -6.72
C GLU A 17 -17.45 5.16 -5.27
N CYS A 18 -17.70 6.42 -4.91
CA CYS A 18 -17.50 6.87 -3.52
C CYS A 18 -18.24 5.99 -2.50
N VAL A 19 -19.41 5.51 -2.89
CA VAL A 19 -20.27 4.66 -2.04
C VAL A 19 -19.75 3.23 -1.87
N ASP A 20 -18.78 2.79 -2.67
CA ASP A 20 -18.17 1.47 -2.49
C ASP A 20 -17.24 1.46 -1.26
N CYS A 21 -16.61 2.59 -0.99
CA CYS A 21 -15.72 2.76 0.15
C CYS A 21 -16.42 3.48 1.32
N HIS A 22 -17.27 4.45 1.05
CA HIS A 22 -17.83 5.34 2.06
C HIS A 22 -19.33 5.09 2.29
N ASP A 23 -19.73 5.13 3.56
CA ASP A 23 -21.11 5.35 3.96
C ASP A 23 -21.28 6.84 4.30
N SER A 24 -21.90 7.59 3.38
CA SER A 24 -22.09 9.03 3.51
C SER A 24 -22.91 9.47 4.73
N HIS A 25 -23.68 8.55 5.32
CA HIS A 25 -24.46 8.80 6.52
C HIS A 25 -23.69 8.54 7.82
N ALA A 26 -22.56 7.83 7.74
CA ALA A 26 -21.75 7.45 8.88
C ALA A 26 -20.39 8.15 8.94
N VAL A 27 -19.99 8.84 7.86
CA VAL A 27 -18.71 9.59 7.83
C VAL A 27 -18.69 10.67 8.91
N GLU A 28 -17.62 10.69 9.71
CA GLU A 28 -17.41 11.68 10.76
C GLU A 28 -16.01 12.27 10.63
N LYS A 29 -15.93 13.61 10.60
CA LYS A 29 -14.66 14.32 10.44
C LYS A 29 -13.74 14.05 11.63
N ASN A 30 -12.48 13.75 11.35
CA ASN A 30 -11.42 13.49 12.33
C ASN A 30 -11.62 12.21 13.18
N VAL A 31 -12.53 11.33 12.78
CA VAL A 31 -12.64 9.99 13.38
C VAL A 31 -12.12 8.98 12.36
N PRO A 32 -10.95 8.37 12.60
CA PRO A 32 -10.37 7.40 11.67
C PRO A 32 -11.36 6.27 11.34
N PHE A 33 -11.40 5.90 10.08
CA PHE A 33 -12.22 4.82 9.53
C PHE A 33 -13.74 4.97 9.69
N ARG A 34 -14.24 6.02 10.35
CA ARG A 34 -15.67 6.22 10.54
C ARG A 34 -16.37 6.40 9.21
N GLY A 35 -17.35 5.53 8.95
CA GLY A 35 -18.07 5.50 7.68
C GLY A 35 -17.36 4.81 6.53
N LEU A 36 -16.21 4.16 6.77
CA LEU A 36 -15.63 3.25 5.80
C LEU A 36 -16.27 1.88 5.88
N LYS A 37 -16.49 1.28 4.73
CA LYS A 37 -17.12 -0.03 4.58
C LYS A 37 -16.06 -1.12 4.61
N GLY A 38 -16.01 -1.85 5.70
CA GLY A 38 -15.11 -2.96 5.92
C GLY A 38 -15.52 -4.26 5.21
N LYS A 39 -15.06 -5.37 5.75
CA LYS A 39 -15.29 -6.71 5.19
C LYS A 39 -16.78 -7.08 5.19
N ARG A 40 -17.20 -7.77 4.14
CA ARG A 40 -18.57 -8.31 4.09
C ARG A 40 -18.64 -9.64 4.85
N VAL A 41 -19.61 -9.73 5.76
CA VAL A 41 -19.93 -10.95 6.48
C VAL A 41 -21.43 -11.27 6.25
N GLY A 42 -21.70 -12.24 5.39
CA GLY A 42 -23.08 -12.53 4.96
C GLY A 42 -23.71 -11.33 4.27
N ASN A 43 -24.82 -10.82 4.82
CA ASN A 43 -25.52 -9.64 4.31
C ASN A 43 -25.08 -8.31 4.97
N PHE A 44 -24.14 -8.37 5.90
CA PHE A 44 -23.68 -7.19 6.64
C PHE A 44 -22.29 -6.77 6.15
N ILE A 45 -22.04 -5.46 6.21
CA ILE A 45 -20.72 -4.87 6.03
C ILE A 45 -20.26 -4.45 7.43
N THR A 46 -19.08 -4.92 7.82
CA THR A 46 -18.48 -4.57 9.11
C THR A 46 -17.91 -3.15 9.08
N GLU A 47 -17.72 -2.55 10.24
CA GLU A 47 -16.86 -1.37 10.35
C GLU A 47 -15.42 -1.76 10.09
N VAL A 48 -14.65 -0.83 9.51
CA VAL A 48 -13.20 -0.99 9.28
C VAL A 48 -12.49 -0.76 10.62
N THR A 49 -11.64 -1.68 11.01
CA THR A 49 -10.73 -1.53 12.16
C THR A 49 -9.29 -1.31 11.69
N GLU A 50 -8.94 -1.91 10.56
CA GLU A 50 -7.63 -1.77 9.92
C GLU A 50 -7.83 -1.38 8.45
N GLU A 51 -7.01 -0.48 7.94
CA GLU A 51 -7.21 0.10 6.60
C GLU A 51 -7.24 -0.96 5.49
N TYR A 52 -6.41 -2.00 5.58
CA TYR A 52 -6.37 -3.05 4.56
C TYR A 52 -7.68 -3.81 4.42
N GLU A 53 -8.55 -3.84 5.44
CA GLU A 53 -9.87 -4.49 5.36
C GLU A 53 -10.76 -3.85 4.30
N LEU A 54 -10.66 -2.53 4.12
CA LEU A 54 -11.33 -1.82 3.04
C LEU A 54 -10.79 -2.25 1.68
N CYS A 55 -9.47 -2.21 1.51
CA CYS A 55 -8.80 -2.49 0.24
C CYS A 55 -8.97 -3.94 -0.20
N TYR A 56 -8.93 -4.88 0.74
CA TYR A 56 -9.06 -6.31 0.48
C TYR A 56 -10.45 -6.74 0.01
N ARG A 57 -11.44 -5.89 0.12
CA ARG A 57 -12.75 -6.17 -0.49
C ARG A 57 -12.67 -6.37 -2.01
N CYS A 58 -11.71 -5.70 -2.65
CA CYS A 58 -11.49 -5.77 -4.09
C CYS A 58 -10.12 -6.34 -4.45
N HIS A 59 -9.10 -6.15 -3.61
CA HIS A 59 -7.70 -6.48 -3.90
C HIS A 59 -7.18 -7.77 -3.23
N ALA A 60 -8.04 -8.54 -2.53
CA ALA A 60 -7.71 -9.86 -2.00
C ALA A 60 -8.42 -10.99 -2.78
N GLU A 61 -9.07 -11.94 -2.11
CA GLU A 61 -9.82 -13.06 -2.70
C GLU A 61 -11.12 -12.61 -3.37
N SER A 62 -11.08 -11.56 -4.16
CA SER A 62 -12.24 -11.04 -4.87
C SER A 62 -12.43 -11.73 -6.22
N ALA A 63 -13.66 -12.10 -6.54
CA ALA A 63 -14.01 -12.58 -7.88
C ALA A 63 -13.75 -11.52 -8.98
N ASN A 64 -13.71 -10.25 -8.57
CA ASN A 64 -13.51 -9.09 -9.46
C ASN A 64 -12.10 -8.51 -9.35
N LEU A 65 -11.12 -9.32 -8.96
CA LEU A 65 -9.73 -8.89 -8.91
C LEU A 65 -9.31 -8.33 -10.30
N PRO A 66 -8.76 -7.12 -10.39
CA PRO A 66 -8.33 -6.54 -11.65
C PRO A 66 -7.35 -7.47 -12.39
N GLY A 67 -7.51 -7.64 -13.71
CA GLY A 67 -6.82 -8.65 -14.50
C GLY A 67 -5.28 -8.58 -14.53
N ARG A 68 -4.70 -7.49 -14.00
CA ARG A 68 -3.25 -7.33 -13.80
C ARG A 68 -2.89 -7.18 -12.31
N SER A 69 -3.87 -7.34 -11.41
CA SER A 69 -3.66 -7.29 -9.98
C SER A 69 -3.48 -8.69 -9.44
N THR A 70 -2.58 -8.83 -8.51
CA THR A 70 -2.40 -10.05 -7.71
C THR A 70 -3.20 -9.94 -6.41
N ASN A 71 -3.46 -11.07 -5.78
CA ASN A 71 -4.13 -11.10 -4.48
C ASN A 71 -3.21 -10.49 -3.41
N LYS A 72 -3.58 -9.32 -2.90
CA LYS A 72 -2.74 -8.56 -1.96
C LYS A 72 -2.66 -9.21 -0.57
N HIS A 73 -3.69 -9.94 -0.16
CA HIS A 73 -3.58 -10.75 1.06
C HIS A 73 -2.47 -11.80 0.95
N GLU A 74 -2.36 -12.49 -0.19
CA GLU A 74 -1.27 -13.45 -0.41
C GLU A 74 0.12 -12.81 -0.40
N GLU A 75 0.24 -11.53 -0.78
CA GLU A 75 1.52 -10.81 -0.77
C GLU A 75 1.91 -10.31 0.62
N PHE A 76 0.94 -9.88 1.44
CA PHE A 76 1.20 -9.22 2.72
C PHE A 76 0.91 -10.09 3.95
N LYS A 77 0.41 -11.33 3.77
CA LYS A 77 0.12 -12.22 4.89
C LYS A 77 1.36 -12.49 5.74
N THR A 78 1.19 -12.46 7.04
CA THR A 78 2.27 -12.61 8.04
C THR A 78 2.94 -13.98 8.04
N THR A 79 2.39 -14.97 7.31
CA THR A 79 2.99 -16.28 7.12
C THR A 79 4.10 -16.30 6.07
N ASN A 80 4.20 -15.30 5.20
CA ASN A 80 5.27 -15.19 4.21
C ASN A 80 6.65 -15.09 4.88
N PRO A 81 7.71 -15.55 4.21
CA PRO A 81 9.09 -15.40 4.72
C PRO A 81 9.49 -13.94 4.86
N SER A 82 9.06 -13.09 3.93
CA SER A 82 9.26 -11.64 3.95
C SER A 82 8.04 -10.95 3.35
N PHE A 83 7.69 -9.80 3.86
CA PHE A 83 6.56 -8.97 3.42
C PHE A 83 6.71 -7.56 3.96
N HIS A 84 6.10 -6.58 3.31
CA HIS A 84 5.87 -5.28 3.94
C HIS A 84 4.79 -5.43 5.02
N PRO A 85 4.98 -4.84 6.22
CA PRO A 85 4.16 -5.12 7.41
C PRO A 85 2.80 -4.42 7.36
N VAL A 86 1.92 -4.84 6.43
CA VAL A 86 0.57 -4.30 6.27
C VAL A 86 -0.42 -4.95 7.22
N GLU A 87 -0.41 -6.29 7.30
CA GLU A 87 -1.35 -7.06 8.15
C GLU A 87 -0.83 -7.29 9.56
N GLY A 88 0.42 -7.00 9.81
CA GLY A 88 1.06 -7.16 11.11
C GLY A 88 2.55 -6.88 11.05
N GLU A 89 3.20 -6.88 12.19
CA GLU A 89 4.63 -6.58 12.29
C GLU A 89 5.49 -7.49 11.42
N GLY A 90 6.53 -6.91 10.82
CA GLY A 90 7.46 -7.64 9.96
C GLY A 90 8.30 -8.66 10.74
N LYS A 91 8.74 -9.72 10.05
CA LYS A 91 9.58 -10.76 10.65
C LYS A 91 11.04 -10.34 10.82
N ASN A 92 11.53 -9.46 9.96
CA ASN A 92 12.87 -8.93 10.11
C ASN A 92 12.89 -7.85 11.19
N THR A 93 13.53 -8.17 12.31
CA THR A 93 13.63 -7.27 13.47
C THR A 93 14.82 -6.31 13.39
N PHE A 94 15.64 -6.45 12.36
CA PHE A 94 16.82 -5.62 12.15
C PHE A 94 16.86 -5.08 10.73
N VAL A 95 16.19 -3.96 10.52
CA VAL A 95 16.18 -3.24 9.25
C VAL A 95 16.84 -1.88 9.45
N ILE A 96 18.16 -1.86 9.27
CA ILE A 96 19.02 -0.70 9.56
C ILE A 96 18.67 0.54 8.71
N SER A 97 18.07 0.33 7.54
CA SER A 97 17.69 1.41 6.63
C SER A 97 16.40 2.13 7.01
N LEU A 98 15.63 1.67 8.00
CA LEU A 98 14.39 2.34 8.36
C LEU A 98 14.65 3.70 9.00
N LYS A 99 13.88 4.69 8.52
CA LYS A 99 13.86 6.05 9.05
C LYS A 99 12.86 6.16 10.20
N GLU A 100 13.11 7.08 11.13
CA GLU A 100 12.11 7.47 12.11
C GLU A 100 10.86 8.07 11.42
N PRO A 101 9.64 7.77 11.90
CA PRO A 101 9.32 6.99 13.10
C PRO A 101 9.14 5.48 12.85
N TYR A 102 9.52 4.97 11.68
CA TYR A 102 9.38 3.57 11.32
C TYR A 102 10.43 2.72 12.01
N VAL A 103 10.00 1.63 12.58
CA VAL A 103 10.89 0.67 13.27
C VAL A 103 10.51 -0.76 12.94
N ALA A 104 11.47 -1.67 12.96
CA ALA A 104 11.22 -3.09 12.67
C ALA A 104 10.32 -3.74 13.73
N GLN A 105 10.45 -3.33 15.00
CA GLN A 105 9.58 -3.74 16.09
C GLN A 105 9.22 -2.55 16.98
N LYS A 106 7.96 -2.43 17.31
CA LYS A 106 7.46 -1.36 18.16
C LYS A 106 8.03 -1.47 19.57
N GLN A 107 8.78 -0.47 20.01
CA GLN A 107 9.37 -0.38 21.34
C GLN A 107 8.73 0.72 22.19
N SER A 108 8.05 1.66 21.53
CA SER A 108 7.39 2.80 22.16
C SER A 108 6.00 3.00 21.52
N PRO A 109 5.04 3.61 22.23
CA PRO A 109 3.73 3.95 21.65
C PRO A 109 3.78 4.83 20.40
N ASN A 110 4.87 5.58 20.21
CA ASN A 110 5.07 6.47 19.07
C ASN A 110 5.78 5.80 17.88
N ASP A 111 6.27 4.58 18.05
CA ASP A 111 6.94 3.84 17.01
C ASP A 111 5.91 3.30 16.02
N ILE A 112 6.26 3.29 14.74
CA ILE A 112 5.44 2.76 13.66
C ILE A 112 6.11 1.48 13.13
N SER A 113 5.58 0.32 13.51
CA SER A 113 6.09 -1.00 13.11
C SER A 113 5.27 -1.67 12.00
N THR A 114 4.14 -1.07 11.63
CA THR A 114 3.29 -1.49 10.52
C THR A 114 3.04 -0.32 9.59
N ILE A 115 2.76 -0.62 8.33
CA ILE A 115 2.37 0.38 7.33
C ILE A 115 0.97 0.07 6.83
N SER A 116 0.30 1.08 6.31
CA SER A 116 -1.02 0.95 5.70
C SER A 116 -0.92 0.98 4.17
N CYS A 117 -1.98 0.58 3.50
CA CYS A 117 -2.09 0.75 2.04
C CYS A 117 -1.95 2.24 1.66
N GLY A 118 -2.48 3.13 2.49
CA GLY A 118 -2.45 4.58 2.30
C GLY A 118 -1.07 5.22 2.44
N ASP A 119 -0.09 4.53 3.05
CA ASP A 119 1.30 5.03 3.08
C ASP A 119 1.97 4.95 1.70
N CYS A 120 1.48 4.04 0.85
CA CYS A 120 1.95 3.90 -0.53
C CYS A 120 0.95 4.45 -1.55
N HIS A 121 -0.36 4.23 -1.33
CA HIS A 121 -1.42 4.59 -2.26
C HIS A 121 -2.26 5.74 -1.71
N GLY A 122 -2.32 6.86 -2.43
CA GLY A 122 -3.03 8.02 -1.93
C GLY A 122 -3.11 9.15 -2.94
N SER A 123 -3.32 10.35 -2.42
CA SER A 123 -3.17 11.58 -3.18
C SER A 123 -1.72 12.05 -3.09
N ASP A 124 -1.15 12.47 -4.22
CA ASP A 124 0.14 13.18 -4.29
C ASP A 124 0.00 14.68 -4.00
N ASP A 125 -1.23 15.15 -3.76
CA ASP A 125 -1.51 16.49 -3.27
C ASP A 125 -1.52 16.49 -1.73
N PRO A 126 -0.56 17.15 -1.07
CA PRO A 126 -0.48 17.17 0.39
C PRO A 126 -1.68 17.87 1.05
N ASP A 127 -2.36 18.75 0.34
CA ASP A 127 -3.56 19.46 0.80
C ASP A 127 -4.85 18.75 0.36
N GLY A 128 -4.74 17.69 -0.42
CA GLY A 128 -5.83 16.89 -0.95
C GLY A 128 -6.47 15.97 0.08
N PRO A 129 -7.56 15.28 -0.30
CA PRO A 129 -8.19 14.31 0.57
C PRO A 129 -7.26 13.12 0.83
N LYS A 130 -7.23 12.63 2.06
CA LYS A 130 -6.52 11.41 2.43
C LYS A 130 -7.09 10.20 1.70
N GLY A 131 -6.23 9.23 1.35
CA GLY A 131 -6.62 7.99 0.68
C GLY A 131 -6.48 8.02 -0.84
N PRO A 132 -6.82 6.95 -1.54
CA PRO A 132 -6.53 6.74 -2.96
C PRO A 132 -7.54 7.45 -3.88
N HIS A 133 -7.64 8.78 -3.78
CA HIS A 133 -8.59 9.60 -4.54
C HIS A 133 -8.04 10.14 -5.86
N GLY A 134 -6.74 10.12 -6.06
CA GLY A 134 -6.09 10.56 -7.29
C GLY A 134 -4.62 10.88 -7.06
N SER A 135 -3.78 10.58 -8.04
CA SER A 135 -2.36 10.90 -8.03
C SER A 135 -1.84 11.04 -9.45
N ASN A 136 -0.83 11.86 -9.65
CA ASN A 136 -0.08 11.95 -10.90
C ASN A 136 0.90 10.77 -11.07
N ASN A 137 1.17 10.03 -9.99
CA ASN A 137 2.01 8.85 -10.05
C ASN A 137 1.20 7.62 -10.48
N PRO A 138 1.71 6.76 -11.38
CA PRO A 138 1.03 5.53 -11.77
C PRO A 138 0.67 4.66 -10.57
N GLY A 139 -0.47 3.98 -10.63
CA GLY A 139 -0.93 3.10 -9.54
C GLY A 139 -1.48 3.82 -8.32
N LEU A 140 -1.83 5.11 -8.44
CA LEU A 140 -2.29 5.96 -7.32
C LEU A 140 -1.24 6.07 -6.19
N LEU A 141 0.05 6.05 -6.54
CA LEU A 141 1.12 6.16 -5.56
C LEU A 141 1.27 7.59 -5.06
N VAL A 142 1.53 7.76 -3.77
CA VAL A 142 1.78 9.08 -3.16
C VAL A 142 3.08 9.72 -3.66
N LEU A 143 4.06 8.89 -4.01
CA LEU A 143 5.36 9.31 -4.54
C LEU A 143 5.75 8.44 -5.73
N ASN A 144 6.71 8.90 -6.50
CA ASN A 144 7.17 8.18 -7.67
C ASN A 144 7.87 6.85 -7.30
N TYR A 145 7.54 5.82 -8.05
CA TYR A 145 8.23 4.53 -8.07
C TYR A 145 8.39 4.06 -9.52
N GLU A 146 9.62 4.11 -10.00
CA GLU A 146 9.94 3.68 -11.35
C GLU A 146 10.03 2.15 -11.43
N MET A 147 9.29 1.56 -12.34
CA MET A 147 9.24 0.11 -12.55
C MET A 147 9.86 -0.33 -13.89
N GLU A 148 10.32 0.61 -14.71
CA GLU A 148 11.01 0.27 -15.96
C GLU A 148 12.46 -0.10 -15.70
N ASP A 149 12.90 -1.23 -16.26
CA ASP A 149 14.28 -1.67 -16.20
C ASP A 149 15.23 -0.68 -16.89
N GLY A 150 16.45 -0.58 -16.35
CA GLY A 150 17.50 0.25 -16.95
C GLY A 150 17.41 1.74 -16.63
N ARG A 151 16.50 2.16 -15.79
CA ARG A 151 16.44 3.54 -15.29
C ARG A 151 17.58 3.81 -14.31
N SER A 152 18.16 4.98 -14.42
CA SER A 152 19.18 5.40 -13.45
C SER A 152 18.53 5.66 -12.08
N GLU A 153 19.18 5.15 -11.05
CA GLU A 153 18.79 5.42 -9.67
C GLU A 153 18.93 6.93 -9.35
N SER A 154 17.93 7.46 -8.70
CA SER A 154 17.93 8.81 -8.11
C SER A 154 16.96 8.85 -6.94
N SER A 155 17.03 9.92 -6.14
CA SER A 155 16.06 10.15 -5.06
C SER A 155 14.63 10.29 -5.56
N GLN A 156 14.41 10.70 -6.82
CA GLN A 156 13.09 10.82 -7.42
C GLN A 156 12.61 9.51 -8.04
N THR A 157 13.52 8.72 -8.62
CA THR A 157 13.19 7.44 -9.27
C THR A 157 12.52 6.47 -8.28
N TYR A 158 13.03 6.42 -7.07
CA TYR A 158 12.52 5.54 -6.00
C TYR A 158 12.08 6.32 -4.76
N ALA A 159 11.46 7.50 -4.97
CA ALA A 159 11.02 8.37 -3.89
C ALA A 159 10.11 7.65 -2.90
N LEU A 160 9.22 6.77 -3.38
CA LEU A 160 8.32 5.98 -2.53
C LEU A 160 9.08 5.09 -1.54
N CYS A 161 10.14 4.41 -1.99
CA CYS A 161 10.95 3.57 -1.10
C CYS A 161 11.68 4.42 -0.06
N TYR A 162 12.18 5.57 -0.48
CA TYR A 162 12.95 6.49 0.36
C TYR A 162 12.10 7.30 1.33
N GLU A 163 10.80 7.18 1.28
CA GLU A 163 9.91 7.72 2.33
C GLU A 163 10.19 7.05 3.67
N CYS A 164 10.33 5.74 3.66
CA CYS A 164 10.55 4.93 4.87
C CYS A 164 11.99 4.45 5.05
N HIS A 165 12.79 4.40 3.97
CA HIS A 165 14.14 3.85 3.98
C HIS A 165 15.20 4.90 3.69
N GLU A 166 16.28 4.89 4.46
CA GLU A 166 17.47 5.71 4.20
C GLU A 166 18.14 5.30 2.88
N ARG A 167 18.13 6.20 1.91
CA ARG A 167 18.73 5.98 0.60
C ARG A 167 20.21 5.60 0.69
N SER A 168 20.96 6.29 1.56
CA SER A 168 22.40 6.02 1.78
C SER A 168 22.64 4.59 2.24
N SER A 169 21.84 4.10 3.17
CA SER A 169 21.92 2.73 3.69
C SER A 169 21.61 1.68 2.62
N ILE A 170 20.61 1.94 1.79
CA ILE A 170 20.29 1.06 0.65
C ILE A 170 21.44 1.00 -0.34
N LEU A 171 22.00 2.14 -0.73
CA LEU A 171 23.10 2.23 -1.69
C LEU A 171 24.45 1.70 -1.13
N ALA A 172 24.59 1.69 0.20
CA ALA A 172 25.73 1.09 0.89
C ALA A 172 25.56 -0.42 1.15
N ASN A 173 24.44 -1.03 0.76
CA ASN A 173 24.12 -2.45 0.99
C ASN A 173 24.08 -2.85 2.48
N GLU A 174 23.70 -1.94 3.38
CA GLU A 174 23.76 -2.20 4.83
C GLU A 174 22.70 -3.19 5.29
N SER A 175 21.47 -3.11 4.76
CA SER A 175 20.36 -4.01 5.12
C SER A 175 20.33 -5.28 4.27
N PHE A 176 20.79 -5.20 3.03
CA PHE A 176 20.80 -6.30 2.08
C PHE A 176 22.00 -6.17 1.12
N PRO A 177 22.86 -7.19 0.99
CA PRO A 177 24.17 -7.06 0.32
C PRO A 177 24.11 -6.76 -1.18
N TYR A 178 22.95 -6.81 -1.79
CA TYR A 178 22.77 -6.56 -3.23
C TYR A 178 21.77 -5.44 -3.55
N HIS A 179 21.37 -4.63 -2.56
CA HIS A 179 20.46 -3.54 -2.79
C HIS A 179 20.94 -2.58 -3.88
N ALA A 180 22.16 -2.09 -3.76
CA ALA A 180 22.74 -1.17 -4.75
C ALA A 180 22.77 -1.77 -6.15
N LEU A 181 23.06 -3.05 -6.26
CA LEU A 181 23.11 -3.77 -7.54
C LEU A 181 21.73 -3.79 -8.21
N HIS A 182 20.68 -4.13 -7.46
CA HIS A 182 19.31 -4.19 -7.98
C HIS A 182 18.78 -2.81 -8.36
N ILE A 183 19.05 -1.80 -7.54
CA ILE A 183 18.50 -0.45 -7.74
C ILE A 183 19.29 0.34 -8.80
N GLN A 184 20.61 0.16 -8.87
CA GLN A 184 21.45 0.86 -9.83
C GLN A 184 21.51 0.20 -11.21
N GLY A 185 20.85 -0.94 -11.39
CA GLY A 185 20.78 -1.65 -12.67
C GLY A 185 22.12 -2.18 -13.18
N ARG A 186 23.11 -2.35 -12.33
CA ARG A 186 24.41 -2.90 -12.68
C ARG A 186 24.39 -4.43 -12.67
N ILE A 187 23.44 -5.02 -13.36
CA ILE A 187 23.50 -6.44 -13.70
C ILE A 187 24.11 -6.54 -15.08
N GLY A 188 25.39 -6.85 -15.11
CA GLY A 188 26.12 -7.15 -16.33
C GLY A 188 27.15 -6.10 -16.69
N GLY A 189 28.38 -6.31 -16.24
CA GLY A 189 29.58 -5.96 -16.96
C GLY A 189 29.99 -7.18 -17.73
#